data_21c1aa01ac6543aca986630582d41033
#
_entry.id   21c1aa01ac6543aca986630582d41033
#
_cell.length_a   1.000
_cell.length_b   1.000
_cell.length_c   1.000
_cell.angle_alpha   90.00
_cell.angle_beta   90.00
_cell.angle_gamma   90.00
#
_symmetry.space_group_name_H-M   'P 1'
#
loop_
_entity.id
_entity.type
_entity.pdbx_description
1 polymer ?
#
loop_
_entity_poly.entity_id
_entity_poly.type
_entity_poly.pdbx_seq_one_letter_code
_entity_poly.pdbx_strand_id
1 'polypeptide(L)'
;MTIKDVELQTGLARANIRYYEDQGFFSAARGENGYRNYSDENVDILLRVKLLRQLGFSLEEIHALQKGEQSLDRALAERESGLEAERRALDQSLELCRAMRQEGVDFYTLDARRYLNRLAQERVLEQDRDPVRIFPWRRLFAREIDSLLCLTALVVLLQLSARINLIRVSEDAGSLFLLHLGAMVLLLGMETLS
;
A
#
# COMPACT_ATOMS: atom_id res chain seq x y z
N MET A 1 25.78 7.46 24.95
CA MET A 1 26.51 6.24 24.50
C MET A 1 27.10 6.47 23.12
N THR A 2 28.20 5.76 22.80
CA THR A 2 28.80 5.77 21.46
C THR A 2 28.01 4.85 20.52
N ILE A 3 28.16 5.04 19.20
CA ILE A 3 27.55 4.14 18.20
C ILE A 3 27.99 2.68 18.37
N LYS A 4 29.20 2.43 18.91
CA LYS A 4 29.70 1.08 19.20
C LYS A 4 28.90 0.42 20.32
N ASP A 5 28.54 1.19 21.35
CA ASP A 5 27.75 0.67 22.47
C ASP A 5 26.31 0.36 21.98
N VAL A 6 25.75 1.21 21.14
CA VAL A 6 24.42 0.97 20.51
C VAL A 6 24.45 -0.26 19.62
N GLU A 7 25.51 -0.44 18.81
CA GLU A 7 25.70 -1.65 17.97
C GLU A 7 25.72 -2.93 18.84
N LEU A 8 26.40 -2.90 19.96
CA LEU A 8 26.48 -4.04 20.89
C LEU A 8 25.10 -4.33 21.55
N GLN A 9 24.36 -3.30 21.93
CA GLN A 9 23.08 -3.47 22.62
C GLN A 9 21.96 -3.88 21.68
N THR A 10 21.93 -3.30 20.49
CA THR A 10 20.84 -3.55 19.53
C THR A 10 21.13 -4.71 18.57
N GLY A 11 22.40 -5.07 18.38
CA GLY A 11 22.83 -6.00 17.34
C GLY A 11 22.58 -5.47 15.91
N LEU A 12 22.43 -4.15 15.76
CA LEU A 12 22.31 -3.49 14.45
C LEU A 12 23.67 -3.02 13.97
N ALA A 13 23.96 -3.19 12.69
CA ALA A 13 25.15 -2.60 12.10
C ALA A 13 25.08 -1.06 12.15
N ARG A 14 26.23 -0.39 12.29
CA ARG A 14 26.32 1.08 12.36
C ARG A 14 25.65 1.78 11.18
N ALA A 15 25.72 1.18 10.00
CA ALA A 15 25.06 1.71 8.81
C ALA A 15 23.53 1.76 9.00
N ASN A 16 22.95 0.72 9.59
CA ASN A 16 21.50 0.66 9.86
C ASN A 16 21.09 1.66 10.95
N ILE A 17 21.93 1.83 12.00
CA ILE A 17 21.66 2.81 13.05
C ILE A 17 21.59 4.23 12.46
N ARG A 18 22.57 4.60 11.60
CA ARG A 18 22.58 5.89 10.90
C ARG A 18 21.42 6.03 9.94
N TYR A 19 21.10 4.97 9.19
CA TYR A 19 19.99 4.95 8.28
C TYR A 19 18.65 5.24 8.99
N TYR A 20 18.40 4.64 10.15
CA TYR A 20 17.19 4.92 10.92
C TYR A 20 17.16 6.34 11.53
N GLU A 21 18.33 6.89 11.91
CA GLU A 21 18.46 8.31 12.28
C GLU A 21 18.13 9.21 11.08
N ASP A 22 18.69 8.93 9.91
CA ASP A 22 18.44 9.69 8.67
C ASP A 22 16.99 9.59 8.20
N GLN A 23 16.33 8.46 8.45
CA GLN A 23 14.90 8.29 8.23
C GLN A 23 14.03 9.03 9.26
N GLY A 24 14.60 9.61 10.32
CA GLY A 24 13.89 10.45 11.29
C GLY A 24 13.20 9.70 12.42
N PHE A 25 13.55 8.44 12.69
CA PHE A 25 13.00 7.70 13.84
C PHE A 25 13.44 8.28 15.18
N PHE A 26 14.64 8.85 15.23
CA PHE A 26 15.21 9.52 16.39
C PHE A 26 16.26 10.52 15.93
N SER A 27 16.75 11.33 16.86
CA SER A 27 17.89 12.22 16.64
C SER A 27 18.91 11.99 17.73
N ALA A 28 20.18 11.72 17.34
CA ALA A 28 21.28 11.63 18.29
C ALA A 28 21.80 13.02 18.64
N ALA A 29 22.00 13.29 19.93
CA ALA A 29 22.64 14.51 20.38
C ALA A 29 24.10 14.55 19.90
N ARG A 30 24.67 15.73 19.73
CA ARG A 30 26.09 15.89 19.47
C ARG A 30 26.79 16.33 20.76
N GLY A 31 27.83 15.60 21.14
CA GLY A 31 28.70 15.98 22.25
C GLY A 31 29.56 17.20 21.90
N GLU A 32 30.25 17.76 22.89
CA GLU A 32 31.17 18.90 22.74
C GLU A 32 32.28 18.65 21.70
N ASN A 33 32.65 17.39 21.50
CA ASN A 33 33.63 16.94 20.51
C ASN A 33 33.05 16.71 19.12
N GLY A 34 31.76 17.06 18.86
CA GLY A 34 31.05 16.89 17.60
C GLY A 34 30.61 15.46 17.27
N TYR A 35 30.96 14.47 18.09
CA TYR A 35 30.52 13.09 17.89
C TYR A 35 29.08 12.86 18.33
N ARG A 36 28.40 11.92 17.65
CA ARG A 36 27.03 11.47 18.00
C ARG A 36 27.02 10.85 19.39
N ASN A 37 26.09 11.25 20.22
CA ASN A 37 25.84 10.70 21.53
C ASN A 37 24.41 10.20 21.60
N TYR A 38 24.23 8.88 21.76
CA TYR A 38 22.94 8.19 21.77
C TYR A 38 22.45 8.05 23.21
N SER A 39 21.16 8.27 23.41
CA SER A 39 20.47 8.05 24.69
C SER A 39 19.94 6.61 24.77
N ASP A 40 19.54 6.18 25.98
CA ASP A 40 18.85 4.91 26.17
C ASP A 40 17.53 4.87 25.41
N GLU A 41 16.83 5.99 25.31
CA GLU A 41 15.62 6.13 24.52
C GLU A 41 15.86 5.87 23.01
N ASN A 42 17.00 6.31 22.46
CA ASN A 42 17.37 6.01 21.08
C ASN A 42 17.57 4.50 20.87
N VAL A 43 18.16 3.81 21.85
CA VAL A 43 18.32 2.35 21.83
C VAL A 43 16.94 1.66 21.84
N ASP A 44 16.02 2.10 22.70
CA ASP A 44 14.68 1.55 22.77
C ASP A 44 13.91 1.74 21.46
N ILE A 45 14.02 2.91 20.83
CA ILE A 45 13.42 3.16 19.51
C ILE A 45 14.01 2.19 18.46
N LEU A 46 15.33 2.04 18.44
CA LEU A 46 16.01 1.14 17.51
C LEU A 46 15.57 -0.32 17.69
N LEU A 47 15.40 -0.76 18.93
CA LEU A 47 14.92 -2.12 19.23
C LEU A 47 13.48 -2.32 18.77
N ARG A 48 12.59 -1.33 18.97
CA ARG A 48 11.21 -1.36 18.46
C ARG A 48 11.18 -1.41 16.93
N VAL A 49 11.93 -0.55 16.25
CA VAL A 49 12.07 -0.56 14.80
C VAL A 49 12.58 -1.90 14.31
N LYS A 50 13.64 -2.44 14.92
CA LYS A 50 14.20 -3.75 14.57
C LYS A 50 13.16 -4.86 14.69
N LEU A 51 12.41 -4.91 15.80
CA LEU A 51 11.37 -5.90 16.03
C LEU A 51 10.27 -5.83 14.95
N LEU A 52 9.73 -4.65 14.71
CA LEU A 52 8.66 -4.47 13.74
C LEU A 52 9.14 -4.78 12.31
N ARG A 53 10.36 -4.41 11.96
CA ARG A 53 10.98 -4.82 10.68
C ARG A 53 11.11 -6.33 10.53
N GLN A 54 11.45 -7.06 11.58
CA GLN A 54 11.51 -8.53 11.59
C GLN A 54 10.12 -9.16 11.39
N LEU A 55 9.07 -8.50 11.87
CA LEU A 55 7.69 -8.91 11.63
C LEU A 55 7.20 -8.52 10.22
N GLY A 56 8.01 -7.79 9.43
CA GLY A 56 7.72 -7.43 8.05
C GLY A 56 6.98 -6.11 7.86
N PHE A 57 6.92 -5.26 8.89
CA PHE A 57 6.41 -3.89 8.73
C PHE A 57 7.34 -3.04 7.88
N SER A 58 6.80 -2.19 7.02
CA SER A 58 7.54 -1.16 6.28
C SER A 58 7.98 -0.02 7.22
N LEU A 59 8.90 0.83 6.78
CA LEU A 59 9.31 1.98 7.57
C LEU A 59 8.19 3.01 7.71
N GLU A 60 7.37 3.16 6.68
CA GLU A 60 6.20 4.05 6.66
C GLU A 60 5.16 3.62 7.70
N GLU A 61 4.87 2.31 7.79
CA GLU A 61 3.97 1.76 8.80
C GLU A 61 4.52 1.98 10.22
N ILE A 62 5.83 1.79 10.42
CA ILE A 62 6.47 2.01 11.72
C ILE A 62 6.44 3.50 12.09
N HIS A 63 6.61 4.42 11.14
CA HIS A 63 6.44 5.85 11.38
C HIS A 63 5.01 6.22 11.75
N ALA A 64 4.01 5.65 11.07
CA ALA A 64 2.60 5.87 11.41
C ALA A 64 2.29 5.39 12.84
N LEU A 65 2.86 4.25 13.25
CA LEU A 65 2.77 3.76 14.63
C LEU A 65 3.45 4.70 15.63
N GLN A 66 4.65 5.18 15.31
CA GLN A 66 5.41 6.11 16.16
C GLN A 66 4.69 7.43 16.37
N LYS A 67 4.03 7.95 15.33
CA LYS A 67 3.22 9.17 15.36
C LYS A 67 1.84 8.99 15.99
N GLY A 68 1.42 7.76 16.27
CA GLY A 68 0.09 7.46 16.78
C GLY A 68 -1.03 7.59 15.74
N GLU A 69 -0.69 7.63 14.45
CA GLU A 69 -1.65 7.66 13.34
C GLU A 69 -2.38 6.32 13.17
N GLN A 70 -1.78 5.24 13.64
CA GLN A 70 -2.34 3.89 13.65
C GLN A 70 -2.07 3.23 15.01
N SER A 71 -3.01 2.44 15.53
CA SER A 71 -2.77 1.66 16.73
C SER A 71 -1.94 0.41 16.43
N LEU A 72 -1.05 0.05 17.34
CA LEU A 72 -0.22 -1.15 17.21
C LEU A 72 -1.07 -2.42 17.14
N ASP A 73 -2.14 -2.51 17.94
CA ASP A 73 -3.06 -3.64 17.95
C ASP A 73 -3.67 -3.90 16.57
N ARG A 74 -4.19 -2.84 15.93
CA ARG A 74 -4.74 -2.93 14.58
C ARG A 74 -3.70 -3.34 13.54
N ALA A 75 -2.50 -2.75 13.60
CA ALA A 75 -1.41 -3.07 12.69
C ALA A 75 -0.97 -4.54 12.83
N LEU A 76 -0.89 -5.04 14.07
CA LEU A 76 -0.58 -6.45 14.34
C LEU A 76 -1.66 -7.39 13.81
N ALA A 77 -2.96 -7.07 14.01
CA ALA A 77 -4.05 -7.87 13.49
C ALA A 77 -4.06 -7.94 11.94
N GLU A 78 -3.77 -6.82 11.28
CA GLU A 78 -3.62 -6.76 9.82
C GLU A 78 -2.41 -7.59 9.36
N ARG A 79 -1.30 -7.51 10.05
CA ARG A 79 -0.09 -8.31 9.72
C ARG A 79 -0.29 -9.80 9.95
N GLU A 80 -0.93 -10.19 11.08
CA GLU A 80 -1.29 -11.58 11.39
C GLU A 80 -2.15 -12.19 10.27
N SER A 81 -3.20 -11.49 9.86
CA SER A 81 -4.05 -11.91 8.75
C SER A 81 -3.26 -12.07 7.44
N GLY A 82 -2.32 -11.16 7.15
CA GLY A 82 -1.43 -11.24 5.99
C GLY A 82 -0.53 -12.48 6.04
N LEU A 83 0.10 -12.75 7.20
CA LEU A 83 0.95 -13.91 7.40
C LEU A 83 0.18 -15.23 7.30
N GLU A 84 -1.06 -15.28 7.76
CA GLU A 84 -1.92 -16.44 7.58
C GLU A 84 -2.24 -16.72 6.11
N ALA A 85 -2.49 -15.66 5.32
CA ALA A 85 -2.70 -15.78 3.89
C ALA A 85 -1.41 -16.26 3.17
N GLU A 86 -0.25 -15.70 3.52
CA GLU A 86 1.04 -16.15 3.01
C GLU A 86 1.29 -17.62 3.34
N ARG A 87 1.01 -18.04 4.58
CA ARG A 87 1.14 -19.44 5.01
C ARG A 87 0.25 -20.37 4.17
N ARG A 88 -1.03 -20.02 3.97
CA ARG A 88 -1.95 -20.82 3.14
C ARG A 88 -1.42 -20.97 1.71
N ALA A 89 -0.93 -19.88 1.11
CA ALA A 89 -0.36 -19.94 -0.25
C ALA A 89 0.89 -20.82 -0.35
N LEU A 90 1.72 -20.82 0.71
CA LEU A 90 2.89 -21.70 0.79
C LEU A 90 2.49 -23.17 0.96
N ASP A 91 1.48 -23.47 1.81
CA ASP A 91 0.95 -24.81 2.01
C ASP A 91 0.39 -25.38 0.70
N GLN A 92 -0.38 -24.62 -0.06
CA GLN A 92 -0.88 -25.00 -1.39
C GLN A 92 0.25 -25.29 -2.37
N SER A 93 1.27 -24.43 -2.39
CA SER A 93 2.44 -24.62 -3.26
C SER A 93 3.19 -25.91 -2.90
N LEU A 94 3.30 -26.21 -1.61
CA LEU A 94 3.93 -27.41 -1.10
C LEU A 94 3.15 -28.67 -1.48
N GLU A 95 1.81 -28.65 -1.37
CA GLU A 95 0.95 -29.75 -1.80
C GLU A 95 1.07 -30.01 -3.29
N LEU A 96 1.09 -28.95 -4.10
CA LEU A 96 1.28 -29.07 -5.54
C LEU A 96 2.64 -29.69 -5.90
N CYS A 97 3.72 -29.24 -5.26
CA CYS A 97 5.05 -29.84 -5.45
C CYS A 97 5.08 -31.32 -5.08
N ARG A 98 4.40 -31.69 -3.99
CA ARG A 98 4.30 -33.10 -3.57
C ARG A 98 3.53 -33.95 -4.58
N ALA A 99 2.40 -33.42 -5.09
CA ALA A 99 1.61 -34.09 -6.10
C ALA A 99 2.41 -34.32 -7.39
N MET A 100 3.08 -33.26 -7.90
CA MET A 100 3.92 -33.36 -9.09
C MET A 100 5.05 -34.40 -8.92
N ARG A 101 5.68 -34.41 -7.74
CA ARG A 101 6.73 -35.40 -7.43
C ARG A 101 6.20 -36.83 -7.36
N GLN A 102 5.02 -37.03 -6.80
CA GLN A 102 4.37 -38.36 -6.73
C GLN A 102 3.94 -38.87 -8.11
N GLU A 103 3.49 -37.98 -9.00
CA GLU A 103 3.13 -38.30 -10.37
C GLU A 103 4.36 -38.58 -11.26
N GLY A 104 5.59 -38.30 -10.78
CA GLY A 104 6.82 -38.54 -11.51
C GLY A 104 6.95 -37.74 -12.80
N VAL A 105 6.31 -36.56 -12.87
CA VAL A 105 6.35 -35.68 -14.04
C VAL A 105 7.75 -35.09 -14.24
N ASP A 106 8.21 -35.15 -15.50
CA ASP A 106 9.39 -34.39 -15.92
C ASP A 106 9.00 -33.10 -16.66
N PHE A 107 9.99 -32.28 -17.03
CA PHE A 107 9.74 -31.01 -17.66
C PHE A 107 8.94 -31.10 -18.97
N TYR A 108 9.14 -32.18 -19.77
CA TYR A 108 8.52 -32.33 -21.08
C TYR A 108 7.14 -33.00 -20.98
N THR A 109 6.88 -33.77 -19.94
CA THR A 109 5.59 -34.43 -19.68
C THR A 109 4.67 -33.62 -18.78
N LEU A 110 5.16 -32.46 -18.26
CA LEU A 110 4.41 -31.59 -17.37
C LEU A 110 3.24 -30.92 -18.09
N ASP A 111 2.00 -31.31 -17.74
CA ASP A 111 0.79 -30.57 -18.13
C ASP A 111 0.60 -29.32 -17.26
N ALA A 112 1.28 -28.25 -17.64
CA ALA A 112 1.25 -27.00 -16.91
C ALA A 112 -0.19 -26.41 -16.78
N ARG A 113 -1.07 -26.63 -17.79
CA ARG A 113 -2.45 -26.13 -17.77
C ARG A 113 -3.27 -26.77 -16.66
N ARG A 114 -3.13 -28.08 -16.48
CA ARG A 114 -3.80 -28.84 -15.41
C ARG A 114 -3.45 -28.27 -14.03
N TYR A 115 -2.17 -28.06 -13.75
CA TYR A 115 -1.70 -27.58 -12.46
C TYR A 115 -2.04 -26.10 -12.23
N LEU A 116 -1.96 -25.26 -13.27
CA LEU A 116 -2.38 -23.86 -13.17
C LEU A 116 -3.88 -23.71 -12.91
N ASN A 117 -4.71 -24.53 -13.55
CA ASN A 117 -6.16 -24.55 -13.30
C ASN A 117 -6.46 -24.97 -11.85
N ARG A 118 -5.72 -25.95 -11.31
CA ARG A 118 -5.88 -26.37 -9.92
C ARG A 118 -5.56 -25.23 -8.95
N LEU A 119 -4.45 -24.52 -9.14
CA LEU A 119 -4.10 -23.33 -8.36
C LEU A 119 -5.15 -22.22 -8.48
N ALA A 120 -5.71 -22.00 -9.67
CA ALA A 120 -6.73 -20.98 -9.88
C ALA A 120 -8.05 -21.34 -9.18
N GLN A 121 -8.47 -22.59 -9.22
CA GLN A 121 -9.69 -23.06 -8.55
C GLN A 121 -9.58 -22.95 -7.03
N GLU A 122 -8.43 -23.29 -6.45
CA GLU A 122 -8.18 -23.17 -5.01
C GLU A 122 -8.22 -21.72 -4.56
N ARG A 123 -7.65 -20.78 -5.35
CA ARG A 123 -7.71 -19.34 -5.07
C ARG A 123 -9.14 -18.77 -5.11
N VAL A 124 -9.97 -19.23 -6.05
CA VAL A 124 -11.39 -18.82 -6.15
C VAL A 124 -12.16 -19.31 -4.93
N LEU A 125 -11.95 -20.54 -4.50
CA LEU A 125 -12.60 -21.12 -3.32
C LEU A 125 -12.16 -20.45 -2.01
N GLU A 126 -10.93 -19.93 -1.93
CA GLU A 126 -10.47 -19.14 -0.77
C GLU A 126 -11.05 -17.73 -0.78
N GLN A 127 -11.14 -17.11 -1.95
CA GLN A 127 -11.72 -15.77 -2.08
C GLN A 127 -13.21 -15.75 -1.70
N ASP A 128 -13.91 -16.86 -1.89
CA ASP A 128 -15.31 -17.03 -1.46
C ASP A 128 -15.44 -17.35 0.04
N ARG A 129 -14.36 -17.84 0.69
CA ARG A 129 -14.34 -18.13 2.13
C ARG A 129 -14.06 -16.91 3.02
N ASP A 130 -13.50 -15.83 2.46
CA ASP A 130 -13.27 -14.56 3.16
C ASP A 130 -14.32 -13.50 2.74
N PRO A 131 -15.57 -13.53 3.26
CA PRO A 131 -16.61 -12.57 2.88
C PRO A 131 -16.36 -11.15 3.41
N VAL A 132 -15.26 -10.90 4.13
CA VAL A 132 -15.10 -9.68 4.94
C VAL A 132 -14.15 -8.63 4.35
N ARG A 133 -13.44 -8.88 3.23
CA ARG A 133 -12.43 -7.93 2.72
C ARG A 133 -12.56 -7.42 1.31
N ILE A 134 -13.73 -7.43 0.72
CA ILE A 134 -14.00 -6.56 -0.42
C ILE A 134 -14.56 -5.26 0.14
N PHE A 135 -13.69 -4.30 0.45
CA PHE A 135 -14.12 -2.92 0.58
C PHE A 135 -14.36 -2.37 -0.83
N PRO A 136 -15.59 -2.46 -1.37
CA PRO A 136 -15.91 -1.91 -2.69
C PRO A 136 -15.69 -0.38 -2.72
N TRP A 137 -15.71 0.24 -1.52
CA TRP A 137 -15.51 1.67 -1.29
C TRP A 137 -14.15 2.20 -1.78
N ARG A 138 -13.05 1.42 -1.68
CA ARG A 138 -11.73 1.90 -2.17
C ARG A 138 -11.69 2.01 -3.69
N ARG A 139 -12.38 1.13 -4.42
CA ARG A 139 -12.49 1.21 -5.89
C ARG A 139 -13.50 2.29 -6.32
N LEU A 140 -14.59 2.48 -5.56
CA LEU A 140 -15.55 3.56 -5.76
C LEU A 140 -14.88 4.93 -5.50
N PHE A 141 -14.20 5.11 -4.37
CA PHE A 141 -13.52 6.37 -4.07
C PHE A 141 -12.36 6.68 -5.03
N ALA A 142 -11.62 5.70 -5.53
CA ALA A 142 -10.59 5.93 -6.54
C ALA A 142 -11.22 6.44 -7.86
N ARG A 143 -12.33 5.86 -8.32
CA ARG A 143 -13.07 6.33 -9.52
C ARG A 143 -13.69 7.71 -9.32
N GLU A 144 -14.26 8.00 -8.14
CA GLU A 144 -14.82 9.31 -7.81
C GLU A 144 -13.75 10.40 -7.78
N ILE A 145 -12.57 10.12 -7.20
CA ILE A 145 -11.45 11.05 -7.16
C ILE A 145 -10.93 11.33 -8.58
N ASP A 146 -10.78 10.32 -9.41
CA ASP A 146 -10.37 10.49 -10.82
C ASP A 146 -11.39 11.29 -11.62
N SER A 147 -12.70 11.04 -11.43
CA SER A 147 -13.77 11.81 -12.06
C SER A 147 -13.77 13.26 -11.59
N LEU A 148 -13.55 13.52 -10.29
CA LEU A 148 -13.50 14.87 -9.74
C LEU A 148 -12.29 15.65 -10.26
N LEU A 149 -11.13 15.00 -10.38
CA LEU A 149 -9.91 15.58 -10.97
C LEU A 149 -10.08 15.91 -12.45
N CYS A 150 -10.72 15.03 -13.23
CA CYS A 150 -11.05 15.31 -14.63
C CYS A 150 -12.03 16.48 -14.76
N LEU A 151 -13.03 16.56 -13.90
CA LEU A 151 -14.04 17.62 -13.93
C LEU A 151 -13.44 18.98 -13.53
N THR A 152 -12.56 19.00 -12.52
CA THR A 152 -11.85 20.22 -12.12
C THR A 152 -10.88 20.69 -13.20
N ALA A 153 -10.15 19.78 -13.85
CA ALA A 153 -9.27 20.10 -14.97
C ALA A 153 -10.07 20.68 -16.17
N LEU A 154 -11.24 20.11 -16.48
CA LEU A 154 -12.13 20.61 -17.53
C LEU A 154 -12.65 22.01 -17.22
N VAL A 155 -13.08 22.28 -15.98
CA VAL A 155 -13.55 23.59 -15.54
C VAL A 155 -12.44 24.64 -15.63
N VAL A 156 -11.21 24.30 -15.21
CA VAL A 156 -10.05 25.19 -15.32
C VAL A 156 -9.72 25.47 -16.80
N LEU A 157 -9.76 24.48 -17.67
CA LEU A 157 -9.56 24.64 -19.12
C LEU A 157 -10.64 25.56 -19.76
N LEU A 158 -11.90 25.39 -19.37
CA LEU A 158 -12.98 26.25 -19.84
C LEU A 158 -12.83 27.70 -19.36
N GLN A 159 -12.41 27.91 -18.10
CA GLN A 159 -12.13 29.24 -17.57
C GLN A 159 -10.92 29.89 -18.24
N LEU A 160 -9.87 29.12 -18.54
CA LEU A 160 -8.72 29.63 -19.28
C LEU A 160 -9.08 30.00 -20.72
N SER A 161 -9.88 29.18 -21.40
CA SER A 161 -10.34 29.45 -22.76
C SER A 161 -11.28 30.68 -22.84
N ALA A 162 -12.13 30.89 -21.83
CA ALA A 162 -12.95 32.10 -21.70
C ALA A 162 -12.10 33.36 -21.48
N ARG A 163 -11.01 33.28 -20.68
CA ARG A 163 -10.07 34.39 -20.46
C ARG A 163 -9.24 34.73 -21.71
N ILE A 164 -8.97 33.76 -22.57
CA ILE A 164 -8.18 33.96 -23.81
C ILE A 164 -9.06 34.40 -24.97
N ASN A 165 -10.39 34.66 -24.78
CA ASN A 165 -11.34 35.03 -25.82
C ASN A 165 -11.44 34.05 -27.02
N LEU A 166 -11.08 32.80 -26.80
CA LEU A 166 -11.11 31.74 -27.83
C LEU A 166 -12.51 31.11 -27.99
N ILE A 167 -13.36 31.22 -26.96
CA ILE A 167 -14.77 30.77 -27.03
C ILE A 167 -15.62 31.92 -26.49
N ARG A 168 -16.45 32.53 -27.37
CA ARG A 168 -17.56 33.40 -26.95
C ARG A 168 -18.64 32.52 -26.33
N VAL A 169 -18.54 32.29 -25.02
CA VAL A 169 -19.66 31.70 -24.27
C VAL A 169 -20.66 32.83 -24.04
N SER A 170 -21.89 32.69 -24.56
CA SER A 170 -22.95 33.65 -24.25
C SER A 170 -23.17 33.69 -22.74
N GLU A 171 -23.31 34.90 -22.20
CA GLU A 171 -23.47 35.17 -20.75
C GLU A 171 -24.78 34.61 -20.15
N ASP A 172 -25.44 33.69 -20.80
CA ASP A 172 -26.70 33.11 -20.34
C ASP A 172 -26.42 31.95 -19.37
N ALA A 173 -26.63 32.21 -18.08
CA ALA A 173 -26.43 31.22 -16.98
C ALA A 173 -27.24 29.92 -17.20
N GLY A 174 -28.31 29.96 -17.99
CA GLY A 174 -29.13 28.80 -18.37
C GLY A 174 -28.39 27.80 -19.26
N SER A 175 -27.53 28.27 -20.17
CA SER A 175 -26.78 27.39 -21.08
C SER A 175 -25.66 26.62 -20.40
N LEU A 176 -25.07 27.20 -19.38
CA LEU A 176 -24.04 26.55 -18.54
C LEU A 176 -24.64 25.44 -17.67
N PHE A 177 -25.85 25.65 -17.15
CA PHE A 177 -26.57 24.63 -16.37
C PHE A 177 -27.00 23.44 -17.25
N LEU A 178 -27.45 23.67 -18.46
CA LEU A 178 -27.82 22.62 -19.41
C LEU A 178 -26.60 21.80 -19.87
N LEU A 179 -25.43 22.43 -20.05
CA LEU A 179 -24.16 21.74 -20.36
C LEU A 179 -23.71 20.85 -19.21
N HIS A 180 -23.85 21.31 -17.97
CA HIS A 180 -23.54 20.50 -16.79
C HIS A 180 -24.50 19.31 -16.62
N LEU A 181 -25.79 19.54 -16.84
CA LEU A 181 -26.82 18.49 -16.79
C LEU A 181 -26.60 17.44 -17.88
N GLY A 182 -26.27 17.88 -19.10
CA GLY A 182 -25.95 17.00 -20.23
C GLY A 182 -24.72 16.13 -20.01
N ALA A 183 -23.65 16.69 -19.41
CA ALA A 183 -22.43 15.94 -19.06
C ALA A 183 -22.70 14.90 -17.97
N MET A 184 -23.54 15.24 -16.98
CA MET A 184 -23.93 14.32 -15.90
C MET A 184 -24.80 13.15 -16.40
N VAL A 185 -25.71 13.43 -17.33
CA VAL A 185 -26.59 12.40 -17.99
C VAL A 185 -25.77 11.48 -18.89
N LEU A 186 -24.75 12.01 -19.60
CA LEU A 186 -23.84 11.20 -20.42
C LEU A 186 -22.95 10.30 -19.57
N LEU A 187 -22.46 10.78 -18.42
CA LEU A 187 -21.69 9.98 -17.47
C LEU A 187 -22.52 8.85 -16.83
N LEU A 188 -23.76 9.14 -16.44
CA LEU A 188 -24.70 8.15 -15.91
C LEU A 188 -25.16 7.15 -16.98
N GLY A 189 -25.31 7.58 -18.23
CA GLY A 189 -25.69 6.71 -19.37
C GLY A 189 -24.56 5.74 -19.77
N MET A 190 -23.30 6.09 -19.58
CA MET A 190 -22.16 5.17 -19.82
C MET A 190 -22.01 4.10 -18.74
N GLU A 191 -22.52 4.33 -17.53
CA GLU A 191 -22.48 3.33 -16.43
C GLU A 191 -23.54 2.23 -16.57
N THR A 192 -24.61 2.46 -17.35
CA THR A 192 -25.67 1.46 -17.57
C THR A 192 -25.39 0.53 -18.76
N LEU A 193 -24.34 0.77 -19.53
CA LEU A 193 -23.95 0.01 -20.74
C LEU A 193 -22.63 -0.77 -20.59
N SER A 194 -22.05 -0.80 -19.41
CA SER A 194 -20.87 -1.59 -19.04
C SER A 194 -21.21 -2.57 -17.92
#